data_95b56419061ce92ebcb8b740652b6c68
#
_entry.id   95b56419061ce92ebcb8b740652b6c68
#
_cell.length_a   1.000
_cell.length_b   1.000
_cell.length_c   1.000
_cell.angle_alpha   90.00
_cell.angle_beta   90.00
_cell.angle_gamma   90.00
#
_symmetry.space_group_name_H-M   'P 1'
#
loop_
_entity.id
_entity.type
_entity.pdbx_description
1 polymer ?
#
loop_
_entity_poly.entity_id
_entity_poly.type
_entity_poly.pdbx_seq_one_letter_code
_entity_poly.pdbx_strand_id
1 'polypeptide(L)'
;PRLISSAASDVYKRQVWEEHVVDSIPNGPSILYIDKHLIHEVTSPQAFDGINSRKINVFRPDRTIATADHNVPTENQHLPIKEELSRKQVEKLTANCKEHNIKLYGLGHKYQGIVHVIGPELGLTQPGMTIVCGDSHTSTHGAFGSIAFGIGTSEVEMVLSTQCILQNKPKTMRIEINGELNSGVYSKDIILYIISKISASGGTGYFVEYAGLSLIHISEPTRQPII
;
A
#
# COMPACT_ATOMS: atom_id res chain seq x y z
N PRO A 1 30.06 -11.61 5.11
CA PRO A 1 28.61 -11.78 5.31
C PRO A 1 27.80 -10.52 4.94
N ARG A 2 28.39 -9.31 5.08
CA ARG A 2 27.70 -8.02 4.84
C ARG A 2 27.32 -7.75 3.38
N LEU A 3 28.09 -8.26 2.42
CA LEU A 3 27.84 -8.06 0.99
C LEU A 3 26.76 -8.99 0.43
N ILE A 4 26.54 -10.14 1.04
CA ILE A 4 25.60 -11.15 0.54
C ILE A 4 24.14 -10.73 0.81
N SER A 5 23.84 -10.10 1.96
CA SER A 5 22.48 -9.69 2.29
C SER A 5 21.98 -8.51 1.42
N SER A 6 22.82 -7.51 1.15
CA SER A 6 22.48 -6.39 0.29
C SER A 6 22.30 -6.82 -1.16
N ALA A 7 23.19 -7.69 -1.66
CA ALA A 7 23.07 -8.23 -3.01
C ALA A 7 21.80 -9.09 -3.19
N ALA A 8 21.44 -9.90 -2.19
CA ALA A 8 20.23 -10.71 -2.23
C ALA A 8 18.95 -9.86 -2.22
N SER A 9 18.90 -8.80 -1.40
CA SER A 9 17.76 -7.87 -1.38
C SER A 9 17.63 -7.10 -2.70
N ASP A 10 18.74 -6.65 -3.29
CA ASP A 10 18.73 -5.98 -4.60
C ASP A 10 18.33 -6.92 -5.73
N VAL A 11 18.75 -8.18 -5.68
CA VAL A 11 18.35 -9.21 -6.65
C VAL A 11 16.85 -9.46 -6.55
N TYR A 12 16.32 -9.65 -5.35
CA TYR A 12 14.89 -9.87 -5.13
C TYR A 12 14.05 -8.69 -5.64
N LYS A 13 14.40 -7.46 -5.28
CA LYS A 13 13.68 -6.25 -5.73
C LYS A 13 13.74 -6.10 -7.25
N ARG A 14 14.91 -6.38 -7.87
CA ARG A 14 15.05 -6.38 -9.33
C ARG A 14 14.17 -7.44 -9.97
N GLN A 15 14.19 -8.67 -9.45
CA GLN A 15 13.37 -9.77 -9.98
C GLN A 15 11.89 -9.42 -9.91
N VAL A 16 11.38 -8.98 -8.74
CA VAL A 16 9.97 -8.59 -8.62
C VAL A 16 9.61 -7.44 -9.55
N TRP A 17 10.48 -6.42 -9.66
CA TRP A 17 10.23 -5.32 -10.57
C TRP A 17 10.18 -5.76 -12.03
N GLU A 18 11.18 -6.49 -12.49
CA GLU A 18 11.32 -6.88 -13.88
C GLU A 18 10.21 -7.81 -14.36
N GLU A 19 9.74 -8.71 -13.51
CA GLU A 19 8.59 -9.59 -13.78
C GLU A 19 7.26 -8.83 -13.94
N HIS A 20 7.16 -7.61 -13.40
CA HIS A 20 5.94 -6.79 -13.48
C HIS A 20 6.03 -5.66 -14.52
N VAL A 21 7.19 -5.45 -15.13
CA VAL A 21 7.31 -4.45 -16.21
C VAL A 21 6.64 -4.99 -17.48
N VAL A 22 5.58 -4.32 -17.89
CA VAL A 22 4.86 -4.61 -19.15
C VAL A 22 5.57 -3.98 -20.34
N ASP A 23 6.03 -2.73 -20.14
CA ASP A 23 6.74 -1.95 -21.15
C ASP A 23 7.53 -0.81 -20.47
N SER A 24 8.44 -0.17 -21.21
CA SER A 24 9.25 0.93 -20.70
C SER A 24 9.35 2.05 -21.71
N ILE A 25 9.10 3.27 -21.27
CA ILE A 25 9.30 4.45 -22.09
C ILE A 25 10.81 4.73 -22.18
N PRO A 26 11.39 4.88 -23.36
CA PRO A 26 12.81 5.19 -23.49
C PRO A 26 13.18 6.46 -22.71
N ASN A 27 14.13 6.34 -21.78
CA ASN A 27 14.56 7.40 -20.86
C ASN A 27 13.43 7.93 -19.93
N GLY A 28 12.36 7.17 -19.74
CA GLY A 28 11.21 7.52 -18.94
C GLY A 28 10.80 6.43 -17.95
N PRO A 29 9.57 6.52 -17.42
CA PRO A 29 9.02 5.54 -16.51
C PRO A 29 8.74 4.20 -17.21
N SER A 30 8.65 3.15 -16.39
CA SER A 30 8.15 1.84 -16.81
C SER A 30 6.64 1.77 -16.60
N ILE A 31 5.95 1.01 -17.43
CA ILE A 31 4.58 0.57 -17.24
C ILE A 31 4.62 -0.67 -16.37
N LEU A 32 4.16 -0.56 -15.15
CA LEU A 32 4.23 -1.62 -14.15
C LEU A 32 2.84 -2.24 -13.96
N TYR A 33 2.72 -3.56 -14.14
CA TYR A 33 1.52 -4.30 -13.81
C TYR A 33 1.30 -4.37 -12.30
N ILE A 34 0.04 -4.31 -11.85
CA ILE A 34 -0.35 -4.32 -10.45
C ILE A 34 -1.11 -5.60 -10.12
N ASP A 35 -0.55 -6.42 -9.22
CA ASP A 35 -1.20 -7.66 -8.78
C ASP A 35 -2.42 -7.43 -7.91
N LYS A 36 -2.37 -6.40 -7.05
CA LYS A 36 -3.45 -6.10 -6.14
C LYS A 36 -3.67 -4.60 -6.01
N HIS A 37 -4.89 -4.18 -6.27
CA HIS A 37 -5.36 -2.82 -6.06
C HIS A 37 -6.29 -2.78 -4.84
N LEU A 38 -5.86 -2.09 -3.79
CA LEU A 38 -6.66 -1.87 -2.60
C LEU A 38 -7.31 -0.48 -2.71
N ILE A 39 -8.60 -0.40 -2.45
CA ILE A 39 -9.34 0.87 -2.52
C ILE A 39 -10.20 1.09 -1.28
N HIS A 40 -10.44 2.35 -0.97
CA HIS A 40 -11.29 2.79 0.13
C HIS A 40 -12.14 4.00 -0.26
N GLU A 41 -13.00 4.46 0.63
CA GLU A 41 -14.04 5.46 0.36
C GLU A 41 -13.51 6.87 0.09
N VAL A 42 -12.26 7.20 0.43
CA VAL A 42 -11.74 8.58 0.31
C VAL A 42 -11.26 8.91 -1.10
N THR A 43 -10.42 8.06 -1.69
CA THR A 43 -9.77 8.34 -2.99
C THR A 43 -10.48 7.70 -4.18
N SER A 44 -11.27 6.65 -3.95
CA SER A 44 -11.92 5.92 -5.04
C SER A 44 -13.12 6.63 -5.70
N PRO A 45 -13.95 7.45 -5.01
CA PRO A 45 -15.13 8.02 -5.65
C PRO A 45 -14.83 8.83 -6.92
N GLN A 46 -13.84 9.71 -6.86
CA GLN A 46 -13.43 10.53 -8.01
C GLN A 46 -12.82 9.70 -9.15
N ALA A 47 -12.07 8.64 -8.81
CA ALA A 47 -11.50 7.72 -9.79
C ALA A 47 -12.62 6.97 -10.54
N PHE A 48 -13.67 6.52 -9.85
CA PHE A 48 -14.84 5.91 -10.49
C PHE A 48 -15.62 6.90 -11.34
N ASP A 49 -15.80 8.15 -10.89
CA ASP A 49 -16.42 9.17 -11.71
C ASP A 49 -15.65 9.42 -13.02
N GLY A 50 -14.30 9.36 -12.96
CA GLY A 50 -13.43 9.47 -14.12
C GLY A 50 -13.65 8.35 -15.14
N ILE A 51 -13.61 7.08 -14.72
CA ILE A 51 -13.82 5.94 -15.62
C ILE A 51 -15.26 5.91 -16.17
N ASN A 52 -16.26 6.21 -15.33
CA ASN A 52 -17.66 6.20 -15.73
C ASN A 52 -17.97 7.29 -16.76
N SER A 53 -17.42 8.51 -16.59
CA SER A 53 -17.57 9.60 -17.55
C SER A 53 -17.03 9.25 -18.95
N ARG A 54 -15.98 8.44 -18.99
CA ARG A 54 -15.35 7.94 -20.22
C ARG A 54 -15.93 6.61 -20.70
N LYS A 55 -16.92 6.05 -19.98
CA LYS A 55 -17.55 4.74 -20.27
C LYS A 55 -16.55 3.59 -20.32
N ILE A 56 -15.55 3.63 -19.44
CA ILE A 56 -14.52 2.59 -19.29
C ILE A 56 -14.95 1.67 -18.16
N ASN A 57 -14.86 0.36 -18.39
CA ASN A 57 -15.09 -0.64 -17.34
C ASN A 57 -13.82 -0.85 -16.50
N VAL A 58 -13.99 -1.29 -15.25
CA VAL A 58 -12.86 -1.78 -14.46
C VAL A 58 -12.27 -3.01 -15.14
N PHE A 59 -10.96 -2.97 -15.43
CA PHE A 59 -10.30 -4.00 -16.23
C PHE A 59 -10.17 -5.33 -15.46
N ARG A 60 -9.76 -5.28 -14.19
CA ARG A 60 -9.57 -6.48 -13.35
C ARG A 60 -10.24 -6.31 -11.99
N PRO A 61 -11.59 -6.43 -11.93
CA PRO A 61 -12.31 -6.33 -10.65
C PRO A 61 -11.91 -7.44 -9.67
N ASP A 62 -11.45 -8.59 -10.14
CA ASP A 62 -10.92 -9.71 -9.35
C ASP A 62 -9.58 -9.39 -8.64
N ARG A 63 -8.86 -8.39 -9.15
CA ARG A 63 -7.60 -7.90 -8.56
C ARG A 63 -7.81 -6.68 -7.66
N THR A 64 -9.01 -6.13 -7.63
CA THR A 64 -9.36 -4.97 -6.81
C THR A 64 -10.15 -5.41 -5.58
N ILE A 65 -9.76 -4.93 -4.41
CA ILE A 65 -10.44 -5.20 -3.13
C ILE A 65 -10.73 -3.86 -2.46
N ALA A 66 -11.96 -3.71 -1.99
CA ALA A 66 -12.43 -2.50 -1.32
C ALA A 66 -12.72 -2.75 0.17
N THR A 67 -12.43 -1.75 0.99
CA THR A 67 -12.90 -1.66 2.38
C THR A 67 -13.26 -0.22 2.70
N ALA A 68 -14.10 0.00 3.71
CA ALA A 68 -14.36 1.32 4.27
C ALA A 68 -13.68 1.41 5.64
N ASP A 69 -12.69 2.29 5.78
CA ASP A 69 -11.83 2.35 6.97
C ASP A 69 -11.39 3.76 7.39
N HIS A 70 -11.54 4.77 6.55
CA HIS A 70 -11.12 6.14 6.85
C HIS A 70 -12.27 6.98 7.45
N ASN A 71 -13.41 7.03 6.79
CA ASN A 71 -14.55 7.86 7.17
C ASN A 71 -15.69 7.02 7.76
N VAL A 72 -15.34 6.12 8.66
CA VAL A 72 -16.28 5.25 9.36
C VAL A 72 -16.22 5.49 10.86
N PRO A 73 -17.36 5.42 11.58
CA PRO A 73 -17.35 5.57 13.02
C PRO A 73 -16.58 4.43 13.69
N THR A 74 -15.87 4.75 14.77
CA THR A 74 -15.16 3.75 15.59
C THR A 74 -16.10 3.01 16.55
N GLU A 75 -17.24 3.61 16.85
CA GLU A 75 -18.26 3.05 17.72
C GLU A 75 -19.62 3.00 17.03
N ASN A 76 -20.49 2.10 17.43
CA ASN A 76 -21.86 2.01 16.94
C ASN A 76 -21.96 1.93 15.40
N GLN A 77 -21.07 1.20 14.76
CA GLN A 77 -21.01 1.06 13.29
C GLN A 77 -22.29 0.47 12.66
N HIS A 78 -23.18 -0.11 13.48
CA HIS A 78 -24.50 -0.60 13.05
C HIS A 78 -25.53 0.51 12.87
N LEU A 79 -25.22 1.73 13.34
CA LEU A 79 -26.07 2.90 13.16
C LEU A 79 -25.66 3.69 11.89
N PRO A 80 -26.59 4.46 11.30
CA PRO A 80 -26.26 5.33 10.18
C PRO A 80 -25.16 6.33 10.54
N ILE A 81 -24.22 6.52 9.62
CA ILE A 81 -23.16 7.52 9.76
C ILE A 81 -23.79 8.91 9.81
N LYS A 82 -23.58 9.64 10.91
CA LYS A 82 -24.20 10.94 11.16
C LYS A 82 -23.60 12.05 10.30
N GLU A 83 -22.29 12.00 10.08
CA GLU A 83 -21.59 12.99 9.25
C GLU A 83 -21.94 12.72 7.79
N GLU A 84 -22.48 13.73 7.11
CA GLU A 84 -23.09 13.58 5.78
C GLU A 84 -22.04 13.26 4.71
N LEU A 85 -20.86 13.89 4.77
CA LEU A 85 -19.81 13.68 3.78
C LEU A 85 -19.26 12.25 3.85
N SER A 86 -18.94 11.80 5.06
CA SER A 86 -18.48 10.44 5.34
C SER A 86 -19.50 9.40 4.88
N ARG A 87 -20.78 9.62 5.20
CA ARG A 87 -21.86 8.76 4.73
C ARG A 87 -21.92 8.66 3.21
N LYS A 88 -21.90 9.80 2.52
CA LYS A 88 -21.91 9.84 1.05
C LYS A 88 -20.72 9.12 0.42
N GLN A 89 -19.54 9.23 1.02
CA GLN A 89 -18.33 8.56 0.52
C GLN A 89 -18.46 7.02 0.67
N VAL A 90 -18.92 6.53 1.81
CA VAL A 90 -19.12 5.09 2.04
C VAL A 90 -20.24 4.54 1.14
N GLU A 91 -21.35 5.27 0.99
CA GLU A 91 -22.44 4.91 0.07
C GLU A 91 -21.95 4.86 -1.38
N LYS A 92 -21.14 5.84 -1.81
CA LYS A 92 -20.57 5.90 -3.17
C LYS A 92 -19.61 4.74 -3.42
N LEU A 93 -18.72 4.42 -2.46
CA LEU A 93 -17.85 3.24 -2.55
C LEU A 93 -18.68 1.97 -2.73
N THR A 94 -19.73 1.82 -1.93
CA THR A 94 -20.61 0.64 -1.97
C THR A 94 -21.32 0.51 -3.32
N ALA A 95 -21.84 1.62 -3.84
CA ALA A 95 -22.50 1.66 -5.15
C ALA A 95 -21.51 1.29 -6.28
N ASN A 96 -20.34 1.92 -6.30
CA ASN A 96 -19.31 1.66 -7.30
C ASN A 96 -18.81 0.20 -7.27
N CYS A 97 -18.57 -0.35 -6.09
CA CYS A 97 -18.16 -1.76 -5.96
C CYS A 97 -19.22 -2.72 -6.50
N LYS A 98 -20.50 -2.42 -6.26
CA LYS A 98 -21.61 -3.22 -6.78
C LYS A 98 -21.72 -3.10 -8.31
N GLU A 99 -21.60 -1.90 -8.85
CA GLU A 99 -21.68 -1.61 -10.30
C GLU A 99 -20.57 -2.34 -11.07
N HIS A 100 -19.34 -2.30 -10.52
CA HIS A 100 -18.16 -2.84 -11.20
C HIS A 100 -17.76 -4.25 -10.74
N ASN A 101 -18.60 -4.94 -9.97
CA ASN A 101 -18.34 -6.29 -9.44
C ASN A 101 -17.03 -6.41 -8.61
N ILE A 102 -16.71 -5.37 -7.86
CA ILE A 102 -15.54 -5.35 -6.97
C ILE A 102 -15.93 -5.90 -5.61
N LYS A 103 -15.07 -6.74 -5.05
CA LYS A 103 -15.26 -7.31 -3.72
C LYS A 103 -15.10 -6.23 -2.65
N LEU A 104 -16.15 -6.00 -1.88
CA LEU A 104 -16.19 -5.01 -0.81
C LEU A 104 -16.29 -5.68 0.57
N TYR A 105 -15.40 -5.32 1.46
CA TYR A 105 -15.50 -5.57 2.91
C TYR A 105 -16.01 -4.28 3.59
N GLY A 106 -17.28 -3.97 3.37
CA GLY A 106 -17.93 -2.76 3.89
C GLY A 106 -18.34 -2.88 5.36
N LEU A 107 -18.96 -1.82 5.89
CA LEU A 107 -19.47 -1.79 7.27
C LEU A 107 -20.37 -2.99 7.56
N GLY A 108 -20.14 -3.63 8.72
CA GLY A 108 -20.86 -4.84 9.14
C GLY A 108 -20.35 -6.15 8.50
N HIS A 109 -19.44 -6.10 7.56
CA HIS A 109 -18.82 -7.32 7.04
C HIS A 109 -17.78 -7.86 8.04
N LYS A 110 -17.73 -9.19 8.25
CA LYS A 110 -16.81 -9.83 9.21
C LYS A 110 -15.32 -9.58 8.97
N TYR A 111 -14.95 -9.18 7.77
CA TYR A 111 -13.58 -8.85 7.36
C TYR A 111 -13.39 -7.35 7.08
N GLN A 112 -14.34 -6.51 7.47
CA GLN A 112 -14.15 -5.06 7.43
C GLN A 112 -13.06 -4.66 8.41
N GLY A 113 -12.16 -3.79 7.99
CA GLY A 113 -11.05 -3.30 8.81
C GLY A 113 -10.14 -2.37 8.03
N ILE A 114 -9.09 -1.93 8.68
CA ILE A 114 -8.08 -1.05 8.10
C ILE A 114 -7.47 -1.72 6.87
N VAL A 115 -7.43 -1.02 5.74
CA VAL A 115 -7.02 -1.56 4.42
C VAL A 115 -5.65 -2.25 4.47
N HIS A 116 -4.68 -1.67 5.19
CA HIS A 116 -3.33 -2.22 5.29
C HIS A 116 -3.19 -3.33 6.34
N VAL A 117 -4.21 -3.58 7.15
CA VAL A 117 -4.28 -4.70 8.09
C VAL A 117 -4.97 -5.88 7.44
N ILE A 118 -6.13 -5.67 6.81
CA ILE A 118 -6.86 -6.77 6.16
C ILE A 118 -6.08 -7.37 4.98
N GLY A 119 -5.23 -6.60 4.31
CA GLY A 119 -4.37 -7.08 3.24
C GLY A 119 -3.55 -8.30 3.66
N PRO A 120 -2.67 -8.18 4.65
CA PRO A 120 -1.91 -9.29 5.20
C PRO A 120 -2.75 -10.37 5.89
N GLU A 121 -3.70 -9.98 6.74
CA GLU A 121 -4.50 -10.92 7.55
C GLU A 121 -5.36 -11.86 6.70
N LEU A 122 -5.83 -11.39 5.56
CA LEU A 122 -6.62 -12.21 4.63
C LEU A 122 -5.78 -12.87 3.52
N GLY A 123 -4.45 -12.76 3.60
CA GLY A 123 -3.55 -13.31 2.58
C GLY A 123 -3.65 -12.60 1.23
N LEU A 124 -4.17 -11.37 1.18
CA LEU A 124 -4.26 -10.56 -0.03
C LEU A 124 -2.90 -9.94 -0.38
N THR A 125 -2.06 -9.74 0.63
CA THR A 125 -0.67 -9.29 0.50
C THR A 125 0.24 -10.50 0.59
N GLN A 126 1.04 -10.73 -0.45
CA GLN A 126 1.98 -11.86 -0.49
C GLN A 126 3.34 -11.41 -1.03
N PRO A 127 4.43 -12.10 -0.67
CA PRO A 127 5.75 -11.81 -1.21
C PRO A 127 5.75 -11.86 -2.74
N GLY A 128 6.49 -10.94 -3.36
CA GLY A 128 6.62 -10.88 -4.83
C GLY A 128 5.51 -10.14 -5.55
N MET A 129 4.47 -9.68 -4.86
CA MET A 129 3.38 -8.91 -5.47
C MET A 129 3.73 -7.44 -5.62
N THR A 130 3.10 -6.80 -6.61
CA THR A 130 2.95 -5.35 -6.72
C THR A 130 1.59 -4.94 -6.18
N ILE A 131 1.56 -3.98 -5.25
CA ILE A 131 0.34 -3.56 -4.54
C ILE A 131 0.23 -2.04 -4.58
N VAL A 132 -0.95 -1.53 -4.88
CA VAL A 132 -1.23 -0.09 -4.80
C VAL A 132 -2.52 0.20 -4.03
N CYS A 133 -2.55 1.37 -3.43
CA CYS A 133 -3.72 1.94 -2.77
C CYS A 133 -3.65 3.47 -2.82
N GLY A 134 -4.79 4.13 -2.83
CA GLY A 134 -4.89 5.59 -2.72
C GLY A 134 -4.60 6.12 -1.31
N ASP A 135 -3.62 5.56 -0.61
CA ASP A 135 -3.25 5.86 0.77
C ASP A 135 -1.72 5.91 0.91
N SER A 136 -1.21 6.89 1.67
CA SER A 136 0.23 7.10 1.89
C SER A 136 0.91 5.96 2.66
N HIS A 137 0.16 5.15 3.42
CA HIS A 137 0.70 4.04 4.22
C HIS A 137 0.83 2.72 3.43
N THR A 138 0.55 2.72 2.13
CA THR A 138 0.60 1.52 1.28
C THR A 138 1.97 0.84 1.28
N SER A 139 3.05 1.60 1.43
CA SER A 139 4.43 1.06 1.48
C SER A 139 4.65 0.06 2.62
N THR A 140 3.78 0.03 3.64
CA THR A 140 3.82 -0.95 4.75
C THR A 140 3.75 -2.40 4.26
N HIS A 141 3.09 -2.67 3.12
CA HIS A 141 3.05 -4.00 2.52
C HIS A 141 4.44 -4.50 2.09
N GLY A 142 5.42 -3.60 1.95
CA GLY A 142 6.82 -3.96 1.71
C GLY A 142 7.44 -4.84 2.81
N ALA A 143 6.94 -4.76 4.06
CA ALA A 143 7.34 -5.62 5.16
C ALA A 143 7.01 -7.11 4.92
N PHE A 144 6.06 -7.38 4.05
CA PHE A 144 5.64 -8.73 3.62
C PHE A 144 6.29 -9.17 2.30
N GLY A 145 7.33 -8.47 1.87
CA GLY A 145 8.05 -8.81 0.63
C GLY A 145 7.32 -8.41 -0.67
N SER A 146 6.39 -7.46 -0.60
CA SER A 146 5.74 -6.88 -1.78
C SER A 146 6.46 -5.60 -2.23
N ILE A 147 6.25 -5.20 -3.48
CA ILE A 147 6.52 -3.83 -3.93
C ILE A 147 5.21 -3.06 -3.84
N ALA A 148 5.15 -2.06 -2.97
CA ALA A 148 3.90 -1.37 -2.67
C ALA A 148 4.05 0.16 -2.76
N PHE A 149 3.07 0.81 -3.41
CA PHE A 149 3.05 2.25 -3.64
C PHE A 149 1.73 2.88 -3.17
N GLY A 150 1.84 3.99 -2.43
CA GLY A 150 0.75 4.94 -2.28
C GLY A 150 0.60 5.74 -3.57
N ILE A 151 -0.62 5.82 -4.12
CA ILE A 151 -0.89 6.45 -5.40
C ILE A 151 -1.96 7.54 -5.28
N GLY A 152 -1.91 8.52 -6.16
CA GLY A 152 -2.93 9.58 -6.25
C GLY A 152 -4.21 9.12 -6.94
N THR A 153 -5.27 9.92 -6.81
CA THR A 153 -6.61 9.61 -7.36
C THR A 153 -6.57 9.33 -8.88
N SER A 154 -5.78 10.08 -9.64
CA SER A 154 -5.63 9.86 -11.08
C SER A 154 -4.96 8.52 -11.40
N GLU A 155 -4.04 8.08 -10.56
CA GLU A 155 -3.41 6.78 -10.71
C GLU A 155 -4.34 5.65 -10.28
N VAL A 156 -5.20 5.86 -9.25
CA VAL A 156 -6.29 4.93 -8.91
C VAL A 156 -7.19 4.71 -10.13
N GLU A 157 -7.58 5.77 -10.82
CA GLU A 157 -8.36 5.70 -12.07
C GLU A 157 -7.61 4.90 -13.16
N MET A 158 -6.30 5.15 -13.33
CA MET A 158 -5.47 4.44 -14.29
C MET A 158 -5.43 2.93 -13.95
N VAL A 159 -5.20 2.56 -12.70
CA VAL A 159 -5.15 1.14 -12.29
C VAL A 159 -6.51 0.47 -12.43
N LEU A 160 -7.61 1.14 -12.09
CA LEU A 160 -8.95 0.60 -12.34
C LEU A 160 -9.18 0.28 -13.81
N SER A 161 -8.70 1.13 -14.72
CA SER A 161 -8.94 0.99 -16.16
C SER A 161 -7.94 0.08 -16.88
N THR A 162 -6.71 -0.08 -16.38
CA THR A 162 -5.61 -0.76 -17.10
C THR A 162 -4.91 -1.85 -16.30
N GLN A 163 -5.07 -1.89 -14.98
CA GLN A 163 -4.29 -2.68 -14.03
C GLN A 163 -2.80 -2.35 -14.03
N CYS A 164 -2.41 -1.19 -14.52
CA CYS A 164 -1.03 -0.74 -14.62
C CYS A 164 -0.87 0.68 -14.09
N ILE A 165 0.38 1.03 -13.72
CA ILE A 165 0.80 2.40 -13.43
C ILE A 165 2.08 2.75 -14.19
N LEU A 166 2.30 4.05 -14.39
CA LEU A 166 3.59 4.59 -14.84
C LEU A 166 4.45 4.87 -13.60
N GLN A 167 5.59 4.21 -13.49
CA GLN A 167 6.46 4.36 -12.32
C GLN A 167 7.94 4.38 -12.71
N ASN A 168 8.68 5.35 -12.19
CA ASN A 168 10.13 5.32 -12.26
C ASN A 168 10.66 4.26 -11.30
N LYS A 169 11.63 3.45 -11.78
CA LYS A 169 12.27 2.45 -10.92
C LYS A 169 12.94 3.14 -9.73
N PRO A 170 12.48 2.88 -8.48
CA PRO A 170 13.08 3.51 -7.31
C PRO A 170 14.53 3.08 -7.11
N LYS A 171 15.33 3.98 -6.56
CA LYS A 171 16.69 3.67 -6.11
C LYS A 171 16.64 2.81 -4.84
N THR A 172 17.74 2.19 -4.47
CA THR A 172 17.84 1.47 -3.19
C THR A 172 18.51 2.36 -2.15
N MET A 173 17.92 2.42 -0.95
CA MET A 173 18.48 3.04 0.26
C MET A 173 18.60 1.97 1.33
N ARG A 174 19.77 1.84 1.94
CA ARG A 174 19.98 0.97 3.09
C ARG A 174 20.16 1.82 4.34
N ILE A 175 19.37 1.52 5.36
CA ILE A 175 19.46 2.14 6.69
C ILE A 175 19.95 1.08 7.67
N GLU A 176 21.15 1.26 8.21
CA GLU A 176 21.72 0.36 9.20
C GLU A 176 21.46 0.86 10.62
N ILE A 177 20.88 -0.01 11.46
CA ILE A 177 20.56 0.25 12.85
C ILE A 177 21.43 -0.69 13.70
N ASN A 178 22.46 -0.13 14.31
CA ASN A 178 23.44 -0.86 15.10
C ASN A 178 23.43 -0.40 16.56
N GLY A 179 23.81 -1.27 17.48
CA GLY A 179 23.85 -1.04 18.91
C GLY A 179 22.74 -1.75 19.66
N GLU A 180 22.56 -1.41 20.92
CA GLU A 180 21.50 -1.94 21.77
C GLU A 180 20.44 -0.87 22.03
N LEU A 181 19.16 -1.27 22.05
CA LEU A 181 18.08 -0.36 22.40
C LEU A 181 18.01 -0.21 23.92
N ASN A 182 17.89 1.02 24.38
CA ASN A 182 17.64 1.31 25.78
C ASN A 182 16.27 0.76 26.21
N SER A 183 16.12 0.46 27.50
CA SER A 183 14.82 0.07 28.05
C SER A 183 13.77 1.15 27.76
N GLY A 184 12.61 0.75 27.27
CA GLY A 184 11.50 1.65 26.90
C GLY A 184 11.58 2.22 25.49
N VAL A 185 12.57 1.85 24.68
CA VAL A 185 12.66 2.21 23.25
C VAL A 185 12.01 1.13 22.41
N TYR A 186 11.08 1.51 21.52
CA TYR A 186 10.32 0.62 20.66
C TYR A 186 10.61 0.88 19.17
N SER A 187 10.12 0.00 18.30
CA SER A 187 10.28 0.14 16.84
C SER A 187 9.81 1.50 16.31
N LYS A 188 8.74 2.05 16.92
CA LYS A 188 8.21 3.36 16.53
C LYS A 188 9.19 4.49 16.82
N ASP A 189 9.92 4.42 17.93
CA ASP A 189 10.92 5.44 18.28
C ASP A 189 12.08 5.41 17.28
N ILE A 190 12.46 4.23 16.81
CA ILE A 190 13.50 4.06 15.79
C ILE A 190 13.08 4.77 14.50
N ILE A 191 11.88 4.50 13.98
CA ILE A 191 11.43 5.13 12.72
C ILE A 191 11.26 6.63 12.88
N LEU A 192 10.73 7.11 13.99
CA LEU A 192 10.61 8.55 14.26
C LEU A 192 11.99 9.22 14.33
N TYR A 193 12.97 8.55 14.92
CA TYR A 193 14.35 9.04 14.92
C TYR A 193 14.94 9.09 13.51
N ILE A 194 14.74 8.04 12.70
CA ILE A 194 15.16 8.03 11.29
C ILE A 194 14.53 9.18 10.52
N ILE A 195 13.22 9.36 10.63
CA ILE A 195 12.49 10.48 9.99
C ILE A 195 13.05 11.83 10.44
N SER A 196 13.41 11.98 11.70
CA SER A 196 14.05 13.22 12.20
C SER A 196 15.40 13.52 11.54
N LYS A 197 16.08 12.50 10.98
CA LYS A 197 17.38 12.65 10.31
C LYS A 197 17.28 12.86 8.81
N ILE A 198 16.34 12.18 8.15
CA ILE A 198 16.22 12.20 6.68
C ILE A 198 15.01 13.02 6.20
N SER A 199 14.20 13.57 7.10
CA SER A 199 12.91 14.22 6.87
C SER A 199 11.78 13.25 6.48
N ALA A 200 10.54 13.75 6.48
CA ALA A 200 9.36 12.97 6.10
C ALA A 200 9.37 12.51 4.63
N SER A 201 10.08 13.22 3.75
CA SER A 201 10.22 12.88 2.33
C SER A 201 11.53 12.15 1.98
N GLY A 202 12.38 11.88 2.97
CA GLY A 202 13.72 11.33 2.73
C GLY A 202 13.76 9.96 2.07
N GLY A 203 12.70 9.18 2.20
CA GLY A 203 12.54 7.88 1.54
C GLY A 203 11.88 7.94 0.15
N THR A 204 11.43 9.12 -0.30
CA THR A 204 10.74 9.24 -1.59
C THR A 204 11.64 8.86 -2.75
N GLY A 205 11.16 7.96 -3.61
CA GLY A 205 11.92 7.45 -4.75
C GLY A 205 12.95 6.37 -4.40
N TYR A 206 12.85 5.80 -3.20
CA TYR A 206 13.72 4.71 -2.77
C TYR A 206 12.94 3.48 -2.33
N PHE A 207 13.50 2.30 -2.64
CA PHE A 207 13.25 1.09 -1.86
C PHE A 207 14.13 1.14 -0.62
N VAL A 208 13.50 1.25 0.57
CA VAL A 208 14.23 1.34 1.83
C VAL A 208 14.42 -0.06 2.41
N GLU A 209 15.68 -0.43 2.64
CA GLU A 209 16.07 -1.67 3.32
C GLU A 209 16.56 -1.33 4.73
N TYR A 210 15.88 -1.85 5.72
CA TYR A 210 16.34 -1.75 7.11
C TYR A 210 17.23 -2.95 7.45
N ALA A 211 18.42 -2.68 7.98
CA ALA A 211 19.43 -3.68 8.32
C ALA A 211 20.13 -3.33 9.63
N GLY A 212 20.85 -4.28 10.18
CA GLY A 212 21.66 -4.12 11.39
C GLY A 212 21.29 -5.10 12.50
N LEU A 213 22.21 -5.30 13.45
CA LEU A 213 22.06 -6.27 14.52
C LEU A 213 20.94 -5.91 15.51
N SER A 214 20.67 -4.63 15.70
CA SER A 214 19.58 -4.17 16.59
C SER A 214 18.21 -4.68 16.18
N LEU A 215 17.98 -4.89 14.87
CA LEU A 215 16.69 -5.34 14.36
C LEU A 215 16.40 -6.82 14.64
N ILE A 216 17.43 -7.67 14.72
CA ILE A 216 17.25 -9.10 14.99
C ILE A 216 16.93 -9.38 16.46
N HIS A 217 17.16 -8.42 17.34
CA HIS A 217 16.88 -8.51 18.78
C HIS A 217 15.55 -7.86 19.18
N ILE A 218 14.83 -7.26 18.24
CA ILE A 218 13.48 -6.75 18.49
C ILE A 218 12.53 -7.95 18.53
N SER A 219 11.99 -8.22 19.73
CA SER A 219 11.04 -9.34 19.92
C SER A 219 9.68 -9.03 19.28
N GLU A 220 9.01 -10.05 18.77
CA GLU A 220 7.58 -9.98 18.46
C GLU A 220 6.79 -9.63 19.75
N PRO A 221 5.80 -8.73 19.72
CA PRO A 221 5.13 -8.08 18.58
C PRO A 221 5.76 -6.74 18.13
N THR A 222 6.93 -6.39 18.62
CA THR A 222 7.61 -5.12 18.31
C THR A 222 8.22 -5.08 16.91
N ARG A 223 8.24 -6.20 16.20
CA ARG A 223 8.59 -6.30 14.77
C ARG A 223 7.46 -5.84 13.83
N GLN A 224 6.61 -4.93 14.27
CA GLN A 224 5.64 -4.37 13.34
C GLN A 224 6.36 -3.63 12.21
N PRO A 225 5.79 -3.68 10.99
CA PRO A 225 6.39 -2.98 9.86
C PRO A 225 6.61 -1.52 10.22
N ILE A 226 7.84 -1.08 10.06
CA ILE A 226 8.19 0.31 10.22
C ILE A 226 7.70 1.00 8.94
N ILE A 227 6.65 1.78 9.10
CA ILE A 227 5.99 2.54 8.03
C ILE A 227 6.84 3.72 7.61
#